data_b25ba427f57b1895feb5c7c197c34157
#
_entry.id   b25ba427f57b1895feb5c7c197c34157
#
_cell.length_a   1.000
_cell.length_b   1.000
_cell.length_c   1.000
_cell.angle_alpha   90.00
_cell.angle_beta   90.00
_cell.angle_gamma   90.00
#
_symmetry.space_group_name_H-M   'P 1'
#
loop_
_entity.id
_entity.type
_entity.pdbx_description
1 polymer ?
#
loop_
_entity_poly.entity_id
_entity_poly.type
_entity_poly.pdbx_seq_one_letter_code
_entity_poly.pdbx_strand_id
1 'polypeptide(L)'
;MQVYEETKTTAGLTLSDWTKKFWEWLFQLSEEANPVTVVGPSRPWRYGGRQPTQFQKQCMEKHGESVWFIAPAPYSEPNSVIQLYIPVGNWWFLIGPAIACSSQQLYPSLDSIDKVRNHVNEDIGKTNELWTIFDGFSIPWYYIDNTDKFIEIKNVPTKESKNMLHQNLEEGTIQTLQCGYWNFIEPVVPGEHLLTIHSKSSIYRVDITYQLSVSGPAN
;
A
#
# COMPACT_ATOMS: atom_id res chain seq x y z
N MET A 1 -13.85 -2.10 -18.16
CA MET A 1 -13.37 -2.19 -16.77
C MET A 1 -14.57 -1.88 -15.86
N GLN A 2 -14.93 -2.77 -14.95
CA GLN A 2 -16.03 -2.53 -14.01
C GLN A 2 -15.53 -1.70 -12.84
N VAL A 3 -16.32 -0.73 -12.40
CA VAL A 3 -16.08 0.03 -11.18
C VAL A 3 -16.39 -0.88 -10.00
N TYR A 4 -15.47 -0.98 -9.04
CA TYR A 4 -15.70 -1.75 -7.82
C TYR A 4 -16.76 -1.04 -6.96
N GLU A 5 -17.82 -1.73 -6.60
CA GLU A 5 -18.81 -1.22 -5.65
C GLU A 5 -18.31 -1.48 -4.21
N GLU A 6 -18.41 -0.48 -3.33
CA GLU A 6 -17.92 -0.55 -1.94
C GLU A 6 -18.47 -1.75 -1.15
N THR A 7 -19.68 -2.19 -1.50
CA THR A 7 -20.36 -3.34 -0.90
C THR A 7 -19.92 -4.69 -1.46
N LYS A 8 -19.20 -4.68 -2.59
CA LYS A 8 -18.72 -5.90 -3.25
C LYS A 8 -17.62 -6.53 -2.40
N THR A 9 -17.65 -7.85 -2.24
CA THR A 9 -16.59 -8.59 -1.57
C THR A 9 -15.74 -9.34 -2.58
N THR A 10 -14.41 -9.35 -2.33
CA THR A 10 -13.44 -10.16 -3.07
C THR A 10 -12.79 -11.11 -2.08
N ALA A 11 -12.76 -12.39 -2.40
CA ALA A 11 -12.31 -13.45 -1.48
C ALA A 11 -13.01 -13.36 -0.09
N GLY A 12 -14.29 -12.98 -0.07
CA GLY A 12 -15.09 -12.88 1.15
C GLY A 12 -14.83 -11.64 2.03
N LEU A 13 -14.00 -10.69 1.57
CA LEU A 13 -13.67 -9.48 2.31
C LEU A 13 -14.14 -8.23 1.58
N THR A 14 -14.54 -7.21 2.34
CA THR A 14 -14.86 -5.87 1.83
C THR A 14 -13.59 -5.11 1.46
N LEU A 15 -13.73 -4.00 0.73
CA LEU A 15 -12.60 -3.11 0.45
C LEU A 15 -11.99 -2.57 1.75
N SER A 16 -12.82 -2.18 2.74
CA SER A 16 -12.35 -1.75 4.06
C SER A 16 -11.51 -2.82 4.76
N ASP A 17 -11.88 -4.11 4.67
CA ASP A 17 -11.09 -5.18 5.26
C ASP A 17 -9.76 -5.39 4.51
N TRP A 18 -9.77 -5.24 3.19
CA TRP A 18 -8.55 -5.31 2.39
C TRP A 18 -7.58 -4.16 2.69
N THR A 19 -8.09 -2.94 2.97
CA THR A 19 -7.21 -1.83 3.38
C THR A 19 -6.55 -2.09 4.74
N LYS A 20 -7.24 -2.74 5.68
CA LYS A 20 -6.63 -3.18 6.95
C LYS A 20 -5.52 -4.19 6.71
N LYS A 21 -5.76 -5.19 5.84
CA LYS A 21 -4.74 -6.19 5.45
C LYS A 21 -3.53 -5.57 4.73
N PHE A 22 -3.76 -4.53 3.93
CA PHE A 22 -2.67 -3.77 3.33
C PHE A 22 -1.75 -3.16 4.39
N TRP A 23 -2.31 -2.54 5.43
CA TRP A 23 -1.52 -1.97 6.51
C TRP A 23 -0.85 -3.06 7.37
N GLU A 24 -1.54 -4.17 7.64
CA GLU A 24 -0.90 -5.33 8.29
C GLU A 24 0.33 -5.79 7.51
N TRP A 25 0.19 -5.97 6.21
CA TRP A 25 1.30 -6.30 5.32
C TRP A 25 2.42 -5.26 5.40
N LEU A 26 2.10 -3.98 5.24
CA LEU A 26 3.09 -2.91 5.16
C LEU A 26 3.89 -2.78 6.47
N PHE A 27 3.25 -2.89 7.62
CA PHE A 27 3.91 -2.81 8.92
C PHE A 27 4.72 -4.05 9.28
N GLN A 28 4.41 -5.20 8.72
CA GLN A 28 5.15 -6.44 8.95
C GLN A 28 6.44 -6.54 8.14
N LEU A 29 6.67 -5.59 7.22
CA LEU A 29 7.86 -5.55 6.41
C LEU A 29 9.05 -4.97 7.17
N SER A 30 10.23 -5.60 6.99
CA SER A 30 11.46 -4.96 7.42
C SER A 30 11.73 -3.69 6.60
N GLU A 31 12.52 -2.77 7.13
CA GLU A 31 12.93 -1.54 6.42
C GLU A 31 13.47 -1.84 5.00
N GLU A 32 14.26 -2.89 4.87
CA GLU A 32 14.88 -3.28 3.59
C GLU A 32 13.87 -3.80 2.55
N ALA A 33 12.77 -4.35 3.02
CA ALA A 33 11.72 -4.93 2.18
C ALA A 33 10.52 -3.99 1.99
N ASN A 34 10.46 -2.90 2.76
CA ASN A 34 9.30 -2.03 2.77
C ASN A 34 9.32 -1.03 1.60
N PRO A 35 8.29 -1.03 0.75
CA PRO A 35 8.21 -0.15 -0.40
C PRO A 35 8.21 1.35 -0.06
N VAL A 36 7.80 1.73 1.10
CA VAL A 36 7.69 3.14 1.49
C VAL A 36 8.99 3.72 2.01
N THR A 37 9.91 2.89 2.54
CA THR A 37 11.14 3.34 3.19
C THR A 37 12.37 3.33 2.29
N VAL A 38 12.34 2.58 1.20
CA VAL A 38 13.49 2.39 0.31
C VAL A 38 13.54 3.49 -0.74
N VAL A 39 13.57 4.76 -0.34
CA VAL A 39 13.60 5.88 -1.26
C VAL A 39 14.88 6.69 -1.10
N GLY A 40 15.69 6.63 -2.14
CA GLY A 40 16.83 7.50 -2.36
C GLY A 40 17.50 7.14 -3.67
N PRO A 41 18.14 8.11 -4.35
CA PRO A 41 18.80 7.88 -5.63
C PRO A 41 19.91 6.82 -5.58
N SER A 42 20.37 6.44 -4.40
CA SER A 42 21.42 5.46 -4.19
C SER A 42 20.91 4.01 -4.02
N ARG A 43 19.60 3.79 -3.92
CA ARG A 43 19.02 2.45 -3.81
C ARG A 43 17.88 2.30 -4.82
N PRO A 44 18.21 1.97 -6.09
CA PRO A 44 17.15 1.66 -7.04
C PRO A 44 16.33 0.51 -6.47
N TRP A 45 15.03 0.71 -6.41
CA TRP A 45 14.05 -0.29 -6.08
C TRP A 45 14.30 -1.55 -6.91
N ARG A 46 14.88 -2.53 -6.31
CA ARG A 46 14.99 -3.86 -6.92
C ARG A 46 13.80 -4.72 -6.50
N TYR A 47 12.60 -4.34 -6.88
CA TYR A 47 11.58 -5.36 -7.15
C TYR A 47 11.98 -6.13 -8.42
N GLY A 48 13.21 -6.35 -8.61
CA GLY A 48 13.67 -6.74 -9.90
C GLY A 48 14.57 -7.95 -9.87
N GLY A 49 14.02 -9.04 -9.63
CA GLY A 49 14.48 -10.25 -10.29
C GLY A 49 13.29 -10.80 -11.05
N ARG A 50 13.49 -11.51 -12.13
CA ARG A 50 12.47 -12.23 -12.89
C ARG A 50 11.68 -13.26 -12.06
N GLN A 51 11.90 -13.28 -10.75
CA GLN A 51 11.17 -14.11 -9.80
C GLN A 51 10.69 -13.25 -8.63
N PRO A 52 9.48 -13.50 -8.10
CA PRO A 52 9.01 -12.83 -6.91
C PRO A 52 10.04 -12.99 -5.81
N THR A 53 10.39 -11.91 -5.14
CA THR A 53 11.27 -11.95 -3.96
C THR A 53 10.66 -12.90 -2.93
N GLN A 54 11.47 -13.44 -2.04
CA GLN A 54 10.97 -14.28 -0.94
C GLN A 54 9.85 -13.58 -0.17
N PHE A 55 9.94 -12.26 -0.09
CA PHE A 55 8.96 -11.38 0.48
C PHE A 55 7.63 -11.36 -0.30
N GLN A 56 7.64 -11.18 -1.61
CA GLN A 56 6.44 -11.26 -2.44
C GLN A 56 5.77 -12.64 -2.30
N LYS A 57 6.56 -13.72 -2.23
CA LYS A 57 6.05 -15.07 -1.94
C LYS A 57 5.38 -15.16 -0.57
N GLN A 58 6.01 -14.60 0.47
CA GLN A 58 5.41 -14.57 1.82
C GLN A 58 4.13 -13.74 1.89
N CYS A 59 4.05 -12.65 1.15
CA CYS A 59 2.81 -11.89 1.02
C CYS A 59 1.71 -12.70 0.34
N MET A 60 2.05 -13.44 -0.73
CA MET A 60 1.12 -14.31 -1.43
C MET A 60 0.60 -15.43 -0.52
N GLU A 61 1.48 -16.07 0.23
CA GLU A 61 1.12 -17.15 1.17
C GLU A 61 0.30 -16.66 2.37
N LYS A 62 0.57 -15.43 2.85
CA LYS A 62 -0.07 -14.88 4.05
C LYS A 62 -1.45 -14.28 3.82
N HIS A 63 -1.73 -13.72 2.65
CA HIS A 63 -2.90 -12.86 2.43
C HIS A 63 -4.02 -13.51 1.63
N GLY A 64 -3.96 -14.83 1.42
CA GLY A 64 -5.01 -15.55 0.70
C GLY A 64 -5.12 -15.05 -0.73
N GLU A 65 -4.32 -15.57 -1.53
CA GLU A 65 -4.38 -15.90 -2.96
C GLU A 65 -4.93 -14.87 -3.98
N SER A 66 -5.67 -13.81 -3.58
CA SER A 66 -6.44 -13.05 -4.56
C SER A 66 -6.06 -11.59 -4.73
N VAL A 67 -5.32 -10.98 -3.80
CA VAL A 67 -5.03 -9.52 -3.86
C VAL A 67 -3.54 -9.24 -3.77
N TRP A 68 -3.05 -8.50 -4.76
CA TRP A 68 -1.69 -7.98 -4.82
C TRP A 68 -1.66 -6.54 -4.33
N PHE A 69 -0.84 -6.25 -3.32
CA PHE A 69 -0.71 -4.92 -2.75
C PHE A 69 0.36 -4.11 -3.48
N ILE A 70 0.03 -2.86 -3.84
CA ILE A 70 0.96 -1.90 -4.42
C ILE A 70 0.98 -0.65 -3.52
N ALA A 71 2.07 -0.47 -2.79
CA ALA A 71 2.29 0.74 -2.00
C ALA A 71 3.14 1.71 -2.81
N PRO A 72 2.64 2.89 -3.15
CA PRO A 72 3.44 3.91 -3.80
C PRO A 72 4.51 4.41 -2.83
N ALA A 73 5.73 4.56 -3.31
CA ALA A 73 6.82 5.11 -2.54
C ALA A 73 6.68 6.65 -2.47
N PRO A 74 6.39 7.25 -1.31
CA PRO A 74 6.48 8.69 -1.16
C PRO A 74 7.94 9.12 -1.38
N TYR A 75 8.14 10.29 -1.93
CA TYR A 75 9.49 10.84 -2.21
C TYR A 75 10.26 10.12 -3.34
N SER A 76 9.59 9.38 -4.20
CA SER A 76 10.21 8.92 -5.45
C SER A 76 10.61 10.13 -6.30
N GLU A 77 11.72 9.98 -7.03
CA GLU A 77 12.06 10.96 -8.06
C GLU A 77 10.88 11.11 -9.03
N PRO A 78 10.53 12.34 -9.44
CA PRO A 78 9.45 12.56 -10.41
C PRO A 78 9.64 11.68 -11.65
N ASN A 79 8.57 11.08 -12.13
CA ASN A 79 8.56 10.18 -13.27
C ASN A 79 9.40 8.88 -13.10
N SER A 80 9.59 8.44 -11.86
CA SER A 80 10.24 7.15 -11.62
C SER A 80 9.46 6.01 -12.27
N VAL A 81 10.20 5.07 -12.88
CA VAL A 81 9.62 3.86 -13.47
C VAL A 81 10.11 2.65 -12.69
N ILE A 82 9.18 1.85 -12.20
CA ILE A 82 9.44 0.65 -11.40
C ILE A 82 8.88 -0.56 -12.13
N GLN A 83 9.71 -1.59 -12.31
CA GLN A 83 9.27 -2.86 -12.87
C GLN A 83 8.76 -3.80 -11.78
N LEU A 84 7.54 -4.31 -11.92
CA LEU A 84 6.92 -5.30 -11.05
C LEU A 84 6.59 -6.57 -11.85
N TYR A 85 7.07 -7.70 -11.37
CA TYR A 85 6.75 -9.00 -11.94
C TYR A 85 5.65 -9.66 -11.10
N ILE A 86 4.50 -9.85 -11.69
CA ILE A 86 3.33 -10.46 -11.07
C ILE A 86 3.29 -11.93 -11.49
N PRO A 87 3.34 -12.89 -10.55
CA PRO A 87 3.31 -14.30 -10.88
C PRO A 87 1.98 -14.73 -11.48
N VAL A 88 1.96 -15.91 -12.05
CA VAL A 88 0.72 -16.55 -12.55
C VAL A 88 -0.33 -16.54 -11.46
N GLY A 89 -1.52 -16.08 -11.80
CA GLY A 89 -2.65 -16.01 -10.88
C GLY A 89 -3.71 -15.03 -11.35
N ASN A 90 -4.85 -15.07 -10.69
CA ASN A 90 -5.97 -14.17 -10.96
C ASN A 90 -5.99 -13.07 -9.88
N TRP A 91 -5.04 -12.13 -9.99
CA TRP A 91 -4.77 -11.14 -8.97
C TRP A 91 -5.59 -9.87 -9.12
N TRP A 92 -6.28 -9.50 -8.06
CA TRP A 92 -6.78 -8.14 -7.88
C TRP A 92 -5.64 -7.24 -7.40
N PHE A 93 -5.63 -5.98 -7.81
CA PHE A 93 -4.63 -5.03 -7.36
C PHE A 93 -5.26 -4.01 -6.41
N LEU A 94 -4.73 -3.94 -5.19
CA LEU A 94 -5.07 -2.89 -4.24
C LEU A 94 -3.93 -1.88 -4.16
N ILE A 95 -4.26 -0.64 -4.47
CA ILE A 95 -3.30 0.46 -4.56
C ILE A 95 -3.76 1.57 -3.61
N GLY A 96 -2.84 2.08 -2.78
CA GLY A 96 -3.11 3.20 -1.89
C GLY A 96 -2.42 4.49 -2.36
N PRO A 97 -2.96 5.22 -3.36
CA PRO A 97 -2.29 6.38 -3.93
C PRO A 97 -2.12 7.53 -2.94
N ALA A 98 -3.01 7.67 -1.97
CA ALA A 98 -2.89 8.60 -0.87
C ALA A 98 -3.52 7.98 0.38
N ILE A 99 -2.71 7.56 1.32
CA ILE A 99 -3.11 6.84 2.53
C ILE A 99 -2.45 7.44 3.76
N ALA A 100 -3.16 7.46 4.87
CA ALA A 100 -2.66 7.91 6.15
C ALA A 100 -2.94 6.89 7.25
N CYS A 101 -2.01 6.77 8.17
CA CYS A 101 -2.10 5.91 9.33
C CYS A 101 -1.38 6.58 10.51
N SER A 102 -1.98 6.49 11.69
CA SER A 102 -1.37 7.02 12.90
C SER A 102 -1.71 6.18 14.13
N SER A 103 -0.91 6.32 15.18
CA SER A 103 -1.12 5.67 16.46
C SER A 103 -0.47 6.45 17.60
N GLN A 104 -0.88 6.18 18.85
CA GLN A 104 -0.23 6.74 20.04
C GLN A 104 1.20 6.21 20.22
N GLN A 105 1.47 4.99 19.79
CA GLN A 105 2.82 4.39 19.85
C GLN A 105 3.80 5.08 18.90
N LEU A 106 3.32 5.55 17.74
CA LEU A 106 4.13 6.31 16.78
C LEU A 106 4.29 7.77 17.20
N TYR A 107 3.25 8.33 17.77
CA TYR A 107 3.18 9.74 18.18
C TYR A 107 2.69 9.84 19.62
N PRO A 108 3.56 9.69 20.63
CA PRO A 108 3.16 9.70 22.04
C PRO A 108 2.45 10.97 22.50
N SER A 109 2.62 12.08 21.78
CA SER A 109 1.88 13.33 22.04
C SER A 109 0.39 13.27 21.69
N LEU A 110 -0.02 12.26 20.90
CA LEU A 110 -1.42 12.00 20.55
C LEU A 110 -2.06 11.11 21.64
N ASP A 111 -2.31 11.68 22.80
CA ASP A 111 -2.69 10.98 24.04
C ASP A 111 -4.16 10.48 24.09
N SER A 112 -4.92 10.68 23.02
CA SER A 112 -6.31 10.22 22.89
C SER A 112 -6.65 9.77 21.49
N ILE A 113 -7.69 8.93 21.36
CA ILE A 113 -8.19 8.46 20.06
C ILE A 113 -8.61 9.64 19.16
N ASP A 114 -9.19 10.68 19.73
CA ASP A 114 -9.62 11.85 18.97
C ASP A 114 -8.44 12.63 18.39
N LYS A 115 -7.33 12.77 19.13
CA LYS A 115 -6.11 13.38 18.63
C LYS A 115 -5.47 12.52 17.51
N VAL A 116 -5.44 11.21 17.67
CA VAL A 116 -4.96 10.28 16.60
C VAL A 116 -5.84 10.40 15.37
N ARG A 117 -7.16 10.40 15.54
CA ARG A 117 -8.13 10.58 14.44
C ARG A 117 -7.93 11.90 13.72
N ASN A 118 -7.84 13.00 14.44
CA ASN A 118 -7.62 14.32 13.87
C ASN A 118 -6.31 14.36 13.08
N HIS A 119 -5.23 13.79 13.61
CA HIS A 119 -3.94 13.73 12.93
C HIS A 119 -4.02 12.96 11.59
N VAL A 120 -4.65 11.78 11.59
CA VAL A 120 -4.85 10.99 10.36
C VAL A 120 -5.68 11.76 9.34
N ASN A 121 -6.78 12.39 9.77
CA ASN A 121 -7.66 13.16 8.90
C ASN A 121 -7.01 14.43 8.38
N GLU A 122 -6.20 15.10 9.18
CA GLU A 122 -5.41 16.26 8.73
C GLU A 122 -4.39 15.88 7.67
N ASP A 123 -3.72 14.76 7.81
CA ASP A 123 -2.72 14.31 6.86
C ASP A 123 -3.33 13.94 5.50
N ILE A 124 -4.42 13.18 5.50
CA ILE A 124 -5.09 12.85 4.25
C ILE A 124 -5.81 14.06 3.64
N GLY A 125 -6.34 14.97 4.47
CA GLY A 125 -7.00 16.19 4.04
C GLY A 125 -6.08 17.20 3.34
N LYS A 126 -4.77 17.05 3.47
CA LYS A 126 -3.77 17.84 2.74
C LYS A 126 -3.60 17.41 1.29
N THR A 127 -4.17 16.26 0.89
CA THR A 127 -4.12 15.78 -0.49
C THR A 127 -4.90 16.70 -1.40
N ASN A 128 -4.25 17.29 -2.39
CA ASN A 128 -4.83 18.28 -3.29
C ASN A 128 -4.79 17.88 -4.78
N GLU A 129 -3.97 16.91 -5.13
CA GLU A 129 -3.91 16.32 -6.47
C GLU A 129 -3.89 14.79 -6.31
N LEU A 130 -4.76 14.11 -7.06
CA LEU A 130 -4.89 12.65 -6.99
C LEU A 130 -5.44 12.10 -8.30
N TRP A 131 -4.69 11.21 -8.95
CA TRP A 131 -5.18 10.43 -10.07
C TRP A 131 -4.37 9.14 -10.23
N THR A 132 -5.00 8.15 -10.83
CA THR A 132 -4.40 6.87 -11.17
C THR A 132 -4.82 6.51 -12.59
N ILE A 133 -3.85 6.12 -13.42
CA ILE A 133 -4.06 5.69 -14.80
C ILE A 133 -3.55 4.27 -14.93
N PHE A 134 -4.37 3.38 -15.48
CA PHE A 134 -4.00 2.01 -15.80
C PHE A 134 -4.26 1.75 -17.29
N ASP A 135 -3.21 1.38 -18.02
CA ASP A 135 -3.24 1.17 -19.48
C ASP A 135 -3.90 2.33 -20.26
N GLY A 136 -3.63 3.56 -19.84
CA GLY A 136 -4.17 4.78 -20.45
C GLY A 136 -5.58 5.17 -19.98
N PHE A 137 -6.21 4.40 -19.11
CA PHE A 137 -7.55 4.69 -18.56
C PHE A 137 -7.47 5.21 -17.14
N SER A 138 -8.21 6.26 -16.84
CA SER A 138 -8.35 6.76 -15.47
C SER A 138 -9.10 5.74 -14.62
N ILE A 139 -8.56 5.46 -13.44
CA ILE A 139 -9.13 4.53 -12.47
C ILE A 139 -9.81 5.32 -11.37
N PRO A 140 -11.07 5.02 -11.02
CA PRO A 140 -11.72 5.63 -9.88
C PRO A 140 -11.03 5.24 -8.58
N TRP A 141 -11.08 6.13 -7.61
CA TRP A 141 -10.63 5.89 -6.25
C TRP A 141 -11.81 5.91 -5.28
N TYR A 142 -11.63 5.24 -4.15
CA TYR A 142 -12.59 5.15 -3.06
C TYR A 142 -11.95 5.71 -1.81
N TYR A 143 -12.67 6.57 -1.10
CA TYR A 143 -12.24 7.00 0.23
C TYR A 143 -12.73 5.99 1.25
N ILE A 144 -11.81 5.39 2.00
CA ILE A 144 -12.10 4.45 3.08
C ILE A 144 -11.63 5.08 4.38
N ASP A 145 -12.56 5.18 5.31
CA ASP A 145 -12.34 5.69 6.66
C ASP A 145 -12.44 4.54 7.67
N ASN A 146 -11.32 4.21 8.29
CA ASN A 146 -11.20 3.24 9.38
C ASN A 146 -10.71 3.95 10.65
N THR A 147 -11.27 5.12 10.96
CA THR A 147 -10.89 5.91 12.14
C THR A 147 -11.90 5.82 13.28
N ASP A 148 -12.95 5.01 13.16
CA ASP A 148 -13.97 4.81 14.20
C ASP A 148 -13.41 4.09 15.42
N LYS A 149 -12.47 3.18 15.24
CA LYS A 149 -11.81 2.38 16.28
C LYS A 149 -10.39 1.99 15.88
N PHE A 150 -9.56 1.73 16.89
CA PHE A 150 -8.21 1.22 16.64
C PHE A 150 -8.24 -0.15 15.96
N ILE A 151 -7.36 -0.30 14.97
CA ILE A 151 -7.05 -1.54 14.29
C ILE A 151 -5.74 -2.05 14.88
N GLU A 152 -5.76 -3.29 15.37
CA GLU A 152 -4.59 -3.96 15.91
C GLU A 152 -3.80 -4.63 14.78
N ILE A 153 -2.53 -4.26 14.64
CA ILE A 153 -1.59 -4.87 13.71
C ILE A 153 -0.57 -5.66 14.52
N LYS A 154 -0.47 -6.96 14.26
CA LYS A 154 0.41 -7.90 14.97
C LYS A 154 1.70 -8.18 14.18
N ASN A 155 2.69 -8.72 14.89
CA ASN A 155 3.98 -9.12 14.31
C ASN A 155 4.71 -7.98 13.58
N VAL A 156 4.60 -6.77 14.10
CA VAL A 156 5.41 -5.64 13.63
C VAL A 156 6.87 -5.92 13.99
N PRO A 157 7.81 -5.83 13.04
CA PRO A 157 9.22 -6.03 13.32
C PRO A 157 9.73 -5.09 14.41
N THR A 158 10.63 -5.60 15.24
CA THR A 158 11.23 -4.85 16.33
C THR A 158 12.18 -3.76 15.82
N LYS A 159 12.60 -2.88 16.73
CA LYS A 159 13.63 -1.88 16.48
C LYS A 159 14.93 -2.46 15.91
N GLU A 160 15.27 -3.69 16.26
CA GLU A 160 16.49 -4.36 15.79
C GLU A 160 16.38 -4.79 14.32
N SER A 161 15.19 -5.14 13.87
CA SER A 161 14.89 -5.44 12.47
C SER A 161 14.48 -4.21 11.65
N LYS A 162 14.54 -3.02 12.24
CA LYS A 162 14.20 -1.73 11.62
C LYS A 162 12.91 -1.80 10.82
N ASN A 163 11.80 -1.47 11.47
CA ASN A 163 10.52 -1.30 10.78
C ASN A 163 10.46 0.02 10.00
N MET A 164 9.45 0.17 9.17
CA MET A 164 9.19 1.33 8.32
C MET A 164 9.31 2.69 9.05
N LEU A 165 9.08 2.71 10.33
CA LEU A 165 8.87 3.93 11.08
C LEU A 165 10.09 4.37 11.90
N HIS A 166 11.20 3.65 11.84
CA HIS A 166 12.46 3.93 12.57
C HIS A 166 12.29 4.19 14.07
N GLN A 167 11.12 3.92 14.62
CA GLN A 167 10.74 4.37 15.95
C GLN A 167 10.67 3.24 16.96
N ASN A 168 10.71 3.62 18.21
CA ASN A 168 10.71 2.79 19.41
C ASN A 168 9.41 1.98 19.60
N LEU A 169 9.01 1.20 18.61
CA LEU A 169 7.93 0.25 18.79
C LEU A 169 8.45 -0.90 19.64
N GLU A 170 7.77 -1.14 20.75
CA GLU A 170 7.93 -2.38 21.49
C GLU A 170 7.44 -3.55 20.64
N GLU A 171 8.03 -4.72 20.84
CA GLU A 171 7.75 -5.92 20.07
C GLU A 171 6.26 -6.19 19.92
N GLY A 172 5.85 -6.44 18.70
CA GLY A 172 4.75 -7.33 18.41
C GLY A 172 3.44 -6.68 17.97
N THR A 173 2.98 -5.58 18.51
CA THR A 173 1.63 -5.08 18.21
C THR A 173 1.55 -3.55 18.21
N ILE A 174 0.95 -2.99 17.16
CA ILE A 174 0.61 -1.57 17.09
C ILE A 174 -0.90 -1.39 16.91
N GLN A 175 -1.46 -0.39 17.56
CA GLN A 175 -2.85 0.02 17.37
C GLN A 175 -2.91 1.29 16.54
N THR A 176 -3.59 1.24 15.38
CA THR A 176 -3.61 2.33 14.41
C THR A 176 -5.02 2.77 14.08
N LEU A 177 -5.17 4.05 13.72
CA LEU A 177 -6.28 4.56 12.94
C LEU A 177 -5.81 4.80 11.51
N GLN A 178 -6.67 4.55 10.53
CA GLN A 178 -6.30 4.54 9.13
C GLN A 178 -7.39 5.16 8.27
N CYS A 179 -7.01 5.95 7.28
CA CYS A 179 -7.91 6.37 6.22
C CYS A 179 -7.13 6.61 4.92
N GLY A 180 -7.83 6.79 3.83
CA GLY A 180 -7.18 7.12 2.56
C GLY A 180 -8.01 6.87 1.32
N TYR A 181 -7.39 7.20 0.20
CA TYR A 181 -7.92 6.97 -1.13
C TYR A 181 -7.30 5.70 -1.71
N TRP A 182 -8.14 4.83 -2.24
CA TRP A 182 -7.78 3.50 -2.70
C TRP A 182 -8.29 3.24 -4.11
N ASN A 183 -7.46 2.62 -4.92
CA ASN A 183 -7.91 2.00 -6.16
C ASN A 183 -7.96 0.49 -5.96
N PHE A 184 -8.98 -0.15 -6.52
CA PHE A 184 -9.11 -1.59 -6.53
C PHE A 184 -9.41 -2.06 -7.95
N ILE A 185 -8.45 -2.74 -8.56
CA ILE A 185 -8.47 -3.13 -9.97
C ILE A 185 -8.76 -4.62 -10.05
N GLU A 186 -9.73 -4.98 -10.89
CA GLU A 186 -10.03 -6.38 -11.20
C GLU A 186 -8.86 -7.08 -11.89
N PRO A 187 -8.79 -8.42 -11.83
CA PRO A 187 -7.75 -9.18 -12.50
C PRO A 187 -7.62 -8.81 -13.98
N VAL A 188 -6.40 -8.61 -14.39
CA VAL A 188 -6.05 -8.27 -15.78
C VAL A 188 -5.52 -9.48 -16.52
N VAL A 189 -5.57 -9.43 -17.83
CA VAL A 189 -5.01 -10.50 -18.68
C VAL A 189 -3.48 -10.56 -18.52
N PRO A 190 -2.86 -11.73 -18.71
CA PRO A 190 -1.41 -11.82 -18.76
C PRO A 190 -0.81 -10.91 -19.84
N GLY A 191 0.31 -10.27 -19.53
CA GLY A 191 0.98 -9.33 -20.42
C GLY A 191 1.67 -8.19 -19.70
N GLU A 192 2.07 -7.19 -20.46
CA GLU A 192 2.67 -5.97 -19.96
C GLU A 192 1.59 -4.91 -19.77
N HIS A 193 1.58 -4.27 -18.60
CA HIS A 193 0.65 -3.22 -18.23
C HIS A 193 1.37 -2.01 -17.67
N LEU A 194 0.75 -0.84 -17.76
CA LEU A 194 1.26 0.41 -17.19
C LEU A 194 0.30 0.92 -16.14
N LEU A 195 0.81 1.13 -14.94
CA LEU A 195 0.09 1.76 -13.83
C LEU A 195 0.83 3.05 -13.44
N THR A 196 0.23 4.21 -13.69
CA THR A 196 0.77 5.49 -13.25
C THR A 196 -0.03 6.04 -12.08
N ILE A 197 0.65 6.41 -11.02
CA ILE A 197 0.07 6.95 -9.80
C ILE A 197 0.63 8.34 -9.58
N HIS A 198 -0.28 9.29 -9.38
CA HIS A 198 0.04 10.64 -8.96
C HIS A 198 -0.78 10.98 -7.72
N SER A 199 -0.10 11.43 -6.68
CA SER A 199 -0.74 12.09 -5.55
C SER A 199 0.18 13.15 -4.99
N LYS A 200 -0.40 14.26 -4.54
CA LYS A 200 0.34 15.37 -3.97
C LYS A 200 -0.40 15.99 -2.81
N SER A 201 0.34 16.34 -1.80
CA SER A 201 -0.10 17.13 -0.67
C SER A 201 0.93 18.20 -0.32
N SER A 202 0.69 18.95 0.74
CA SER A 202 1.69 19.89 1.26
C SER A 202 2.91 19.20 1.91
N ILE A 203 2.83 17.91 2.19
CA ILE A 203 3.85 17.15 2.94
C ILE A 203 4.47 15.99 2.16
N TYR A 204 3.84 15.53 1.09
CA TYR A 204 4.37 14.45 0.25
C TYR A 204 3.99 14.61 -1.21
N ARG A 205 4.73 13.94 -2.07
CA ARG A 205 4.42 13.76 -3.49
C ARG A 205 4.72 12.32 -3.88
N VAL A 206 3.82 11.73 -4.65
CA VAL A 206 4.01 10.47 -5.38
C VAL A 206 3.84 10.76 -6.86
N ASP A 207 4.77 10.31 -7.68
CA ASP A 207 4.73 10.47 -9.13
C ASP A 207 5.50 9.29 -9.75
N ILE A 208 4.81 8.19 -9.90
CA ILE A 208 5.41 6.88 -10.18
C ILE A 208 4.68 6.15 -11.30
N THR A 209 5.42 5.51 -12.18
CA THR A 209 4.91 4.56 -13.15
C THR A 209 5.43 3.16 -12.86
N TYR A 210 4.53 2.22 -12.70
CA TYR A 210 4.85 0.80 -12.62
C TYR A 210 4.64 0.14 -13.96
N GLN A 211 5.66 -0.57 -14.42
CA GLN A 211 5.55 -1.54 -15.52
C GLN A 211 5.26 -2.91 -14.91
N LEU A 212 4.05 -3.40 -15.09
CA LEU A 212 3.60 -4.67 -14.52
C LEU A 212 3.72 -5.76 -15.57
N SER A 213 4.61 -6.72 -15.36
CA SER A 213 4.69 -7.93 -16.18
C SER A 213 3.87 -9.03 -15.51
N VAL A 214 2.65 -9.22 -15.97
CA VAL A 214 1.71 -10.24 -15.42
C VAL A 214 1.92 -11.55 -16.15
N SER A 215 2.37 -12.57 -15.42
CA SER A 215 2.65 -13.89 -15.98
C SER A 215 1.38 -14.65 -16.33
N GLY A 216 1.37 -15.30 -17.50
CA GLY A 216 0.33 -16.24 -17.89
C GLY A 216 0.62 -17.66 -17.39
N PRO A 217 -0.34 -18.60 -17.51
CA PRO A 217 -0.07 -20.01 -17.30
C PRO A 217 1.04 -20.46 -18.26
N ALA A 218 1.96 -21.31 -17.77
CA ALA A 218 2.95 -21.92 -18.64
C ALA A 218 2.23 -22.78 -19.69
N ASN A 219 2.50 -22.51 -20.97
CA ASN A 219 2.05 -23.35 -22.08
C ASN A 219 2.80 -24.67 -22.06
#